data_65481c8c547998c37e1eb1439ee3a92c
#
_entry.id   65481c8c547998c37e1eb1439ee3a92c
#
_cell.length_a   1.000
_cell.length_b   1.000
_cell.length_c   1.000
_cell.angle_alpha   90.00
_cell.angle_beta   90.00
_cell.angle_gamma   90.00
#
_symmetry.space_group_name_H-M   'P 1'
#
loop_
_entity.id
_entity.type
_entity.pdbx_description
1 polymer ?
#
loop_
_entity_poly.entity_id
_entity_poly.type
_entity_poly.pdbx_seq_one_letter_code
_entity_poly.pdbx_strand_id
1 'polypeptide(L)'
;MTREMVKILFPATKNIDEVVGIIEKHRMKFGLNTGLRLAMFLAQVREETGSELKVIRENLNYSEDALPKLYKAFNERLAEKYGRDEDTPVADQKAIANIAYANKLGNGNADSDGDGDMDADDDGYKYRGAGCLQITGKSNFAEVQKRCVKYAGSEMNPDTLEGFLVFGMAYWIWRDCYRAADTGNIDKVTAIINKYTDSYERRKAHYNKIKHLIA
;
A
#
# COMPACT_ATOMS: atom_id res chain seq x y z
N MET A 1 9.75 23.08 1.07
CA MET A 1 9.69 21.90 1.97
C MET A 1 9.22 20.67 1.22
N THR A 2 7.95 20.50 0.87
CA THR A 2 7.40 19.25 0.24
C THR A 2 8.16 18.83 -1.01
N ARG A 3 8.41 19.74 -1.95
CA ARG A 3 9.18 19.46 -3.18
C ARG A 3 10.58 18.92 -2.90
N GLU A 4 11.27 19.51 -1.91
CA GLU A 4 12.62 19.10 -1.55
C GLU A 4 12.62 17.71 -0.90
N MET A 5 11.67 17.44 0.00
CA MET A 5 11.49 16.11 0.58
C MET A 5 11.23 15.05 -0.49
N VAL A 6 10.36 15.33 -1.48
CA VAL A 6 10.05 14.41 -2.58
C VAL A 6 11.30 14.15 -3.42
N LYS A 7 12.07 15.18 -3.79
CA LYS A 7 13.32 15.02 -4.55
C LYS A 7 14.35 14.14 -3.84
N ILE A 8 14.52 14.34 -2.54
CA ILE A 8 15.50 13.57 -1.74
C ILE A 8 15.07 12.12 -1.60
N LEU A 9 13.79 11.88 -1.34
CA LEU A 9 13.31 10.51 -1.09
C LEU A 9 13.02 9.72 -2.37
N PHE A 10 12.58 10.39 -3.43
CA PHE A 10 12.16 9.75 -4.67
C PHE A 10 12.94 10.27 -5.88
N PRO A 11 14.28 10.10 -5.88
CA PRO A 11 15.13 10.70 -6.93
C PRO A 11 14.90 10.13 -8.33
N ALA A 12 14.27 8.97 -8.45
CA ALA A 12 13.98 8.33 -9.73
C ALA A 12 12.55 8.59 -10.23
N THR A 13 11.72 9.39 -9.50
CA THR A 13 10.38 9.72 -9.97
C THR A 13 10.43 10.67 -11.17
N LYS A 14 9.63 10.36 -12.20
CA LYS A 14 9.55 11.15 -13.43
C LYS A 14 8.59 12.34 -13.31
N ASN A 15 7.64 12.29 -12.38
CA ASN A 15 6.49 13.20 -12.27
C ASN A 15 6.52 14.01 -10.97
N ILE A 16 7.67 14.60 -10.63
CA ILE A 16 7.84 15.34 -9.35
C ILE A 16 6.78 16.43 -9.17
N ASP A 17 6.49 17.20 -10.19
CA ASP A 17 5.53 18.33 -10.10
C ASP A 17 4.12 17.82 -9.82
N GLU A 18 3.71 16.76 -10.48
CA GLU A 18 2.42 16.13 -10.27
C GLU A 18 2.30 15.53 -8.85
N VAL A 19 3.33 14.79 -8.40
CA VAL A 19 3.38 14.23 -7.04
C VAL A 19 3.27 15.34 -5.99
N VAL A 20 4.04 16.40 -6.13
CA VAL A 20 4.00 17.55 -5.20
C VAL A 20 2.66 18.24 -5.24
N GLY A 21 2.08 18.45 -6.43
CA GLY A 21 0.76 19.05 -6.60
C GLY A 21 -0.34 18.24 -5.89
N ILE A 22 -0.33 16.91 -6.04
CA ILE A 22 -1.28 16.01 -5.35
C ILE A 22 -1.10 16.08 -3.83
N ILE A 23 0.15 16.00 -3.35
CA ILE A 23 0.43 16.07 -1.92
C ILE A 23 -0.06 17.40 -1.33
N GLU A 24 0.27 18.53 -1.95
CA GLU A 24 -0.13 19.85 -1.46
C GLU A 24 -1.66 20.05 -1.52
N LYS A 25 -2.33 19.52 -2.54
CA LYS A 25 -3.79 19.57 -2.67
C LYS A 25 -4.51 18.88 -1.51
N HIS A 26 -3.95 17.78 -0.99
CA HIS A 26 -4.66 16.90 -0.07
C HIS A 26 -4.11 16.88 1.36
N ARG A 27 -2.79 17.07 1.57
CA ARG A 27 -2.10 16.83 2.85
C ARG A 27 -2.73 17.47 4.07
N MET A 28 -3.23 18.71 3.95
CA MET A 28 -3.82 19.43 5.07
C MET A 28 -5.08 18.73 5.60
N LYS A 29 -5.93 18.26 4.68
CA LYS A 29 -7.21 17.61 5.02
C LYS A 29 -7.00 16.21 5.60
N PHE A 30 -5.89 15.55 5.25
CA PHE A 30 -5.56 14.21 5.73
C PHE A 30 -4.61 14.20 6.94
N GLY A 31 -4.48 15.33 7.64
CA GLY A 31 -3.71 15.41 8.88
C GLY A 31 -2.19 15.41 8.70
N LEU A 32 -1.69 15.65 7.47
CA LEU A 32 -0.27 15.85 7.15
C LEU A 32 0.09 17.34 7.18
N ASN A 33 -0.44 18.07 8.15
CA ASN A 33 -0.43 19.53 8.23
C ASN A 33 0.84 20.11 8.89
N THR A 34 1.74 19.28 9.41
CA THR A 34 3.05 19.71 9.90
C THR A 34 4.17 19.08 9.08
N GLY A 35 5.34 19.73 9.06
CA GLY A 35 6.54 19.17 8.41
C GLY A 35 6.92 17.81 8.97
N LEU A 36 6.79 17.61 10.28
CA LEU A 36 7.09 16.37 10.97
C LEU A 36 6.19 15.22 10.48
N ARG A 37 4.87 15.44 10.46
CA ARG A 37 3.91 14.43 9.98
C ARG A 37 4.13 14.08 8.53
N LEU A 38 4.37 15.08 7.67
CA LEU A 38 4.66 14.88 6.26
C LEU A 38 5.95 14.10 6.05
N ALA A 39 7.03 14.45 6.76
CA ALA A 39 8.31 13.76 6.65
C ALA A 39 8.21 12.28 7.07
N MET A 40 7.50 12.00 8.16
CA MET A 40 7.30 10.61 8.61
C MET A 40 6.43 9.82 7.65
N PHE A 41 5.36 10.42 7.09
CA PHE A 41 4.54 9.79 6.05
C PHE A 41 5.37 9.45 4.81
N LEU A 42 6.11 10.41 4.28
CA LEU A 42 6.94 10.21 3.08
C LEU A 42 8.04 9.16 3.29
N ALA A 43 8.60 9.07 4.49
CA ALA A 43 9.57 8.03 4.82
C ALA A 43 8.96 6.62 4.78
N GLN A 44 7.71 6.46 5.22
CA GLN A 44 6.98 5.19 5.09
C GLN A 44 6.70 4.88 3.61
N VAL A 45 6.16 5.84 2.87
CA VAL A 45 5.87 5.68 1.43
C VAL A 45 7.14 5.30 0.66
N ARG A 46 8.30 5.91 0.99
CA ARG A 46 9.58 5.60 0.34
C ARG A 46 9.98 4.13 0.49
N GLU A 47 9.77 3.55 1.65
CA GLU A 47 10.07 2.13 1.89
C GLU A 47 9.12 1.22 1.09
N GLU A 48 7.84 1.55 1.04
CA GLU A 48 6.84 0.74 0.34
C GLU A 48 6.94 0.81 -1.20
N THR A 49 7.36 1.97 -1.75
CA THR A 49 7.26 2.23 -3.20
C THR A 49 8.60 2.33 -3.92
N GLY A 50 9.71 2.30 -3.18
CA GLY A 50 11.03 2.52 -3.76
C GLY A 50 11.27 3.98 -4.20
N SER A 51 12.31 4.21 -5.00
CA SER A 51 12.75 5.55 -5.42
C SER A 51 11.95 6.16 -6.56
N GLU A 52 11.16 5.36 -7.26
CA GLU A 52 10.39 5.81 -8.42
C GLU A 52 9.04 6.42 -8.04
N LEU A 53 8.48 6.03 -6.89
CA LEU A 53 7.12 6.43 -6.46
C LEU A 53 6.08 6.20 -7.57
N LYS A 54 6.12 5.03 -8.18
CA LYS A 54 5.16 4.67 -9.22
C LYS A 54 3.94 3.96 -8.61
N VAL A 55 2.81 4.08 -9.31
CA VAL A 55 1.61 3.31 -8.96
C VAL A 55 1.89 1.83 -9.09
N ILE A 56 1.62 1.09 -8.04
CA ILE A 56 1.82 -0.35 -7.99
C ILE A 56 0.62 -1.04 -7.32
N ARG A 57 0.32 -2.22 -7.80
CA ARG A 57 -0.52 -3.21 -7.12
C ARG A 57 0.37 -4.33 -6.62
N GLU A 58 -0.06 -5.02 -5.59
CA GLU A 58 0.60 -6.22 -5.11
C GLU A 58 0.83 -7.21 -6.26
N ASN A 59 2.08 -7.67 -6.36
CA ASN A 59 2.49 -8.68 -7.34
C ASN A 59 2.46 -10.06 -6.69
N LEU A 60 1.61 -10.93 -7.20
CA LEU A 60 1.40 -12.30 -6.73
C LEU A 60 1.99 -13.35 -7.68
N ASN A 61 2.98 -12.98 -8.50
CA ASN A 61 3.67 -13.89 -9.42
C ASN A 61 4.65 -14.80 -8.66
N TYR A 62 4.12 -15.65 -7.79
CA TYR A 62 4.89 -16.60 -6.98
C TYR A 62 5.12 -17.91 -7.70
N SER A 63 6.27 -18.55 -7.41
CA SER A 63 6.52 -19.93 -7.85
C SER A 63 5.66 -20.94 -7.05
N GLU A 64 5.44 -22.10 -7.62
CA GLU A 64 4.77 -23.22 -6.95
C GLU A 64 5.42 -23.58 -5.61
N ASP A 65 6.76 -23.59 -5.54
CA ASP A 65 7.53 -23.84 -4.32
C ASP A 65 7.35 -22.76 -3.23
N ALA A 66 7.06 -21.51 -3.62
CA ALA A 66 6.93 -20.40 -2.70
C ALA A 66 5.53 -20.32 -2.07
N LEU A 67 4.49 -20.71 -2.81
CA LEU A 67 3.10 -20.56 -2.39
C LEU A 67 2.77 -21.27 -1.06
N PRO A 68 3.13 -22.54 -0.82
CA PRO A 68 2.82 -23.20 0.45
C PRO A 68 3.59 -22.63 1.64
N LYS A 69 4.76 -22.03 1.39
CA LYS A 69 5.58 -21.38 2.43
C LYS A 69 4.99 -20.04 2.86
N LEU A 70 4.37 -19.32 1.93
CA LEU A 70 3.83 -17.98 2.15
C LEU A 70 2.37 -18.00 2.61
N TYR A 71 1.58 -18.89 2.08
CA TYR A 71 0.14 -18.93 2.29
C TYR A 71 -0.34 -20.30 2.72
N LYS A 72 -0.85 -20.41 3.95
CA LYS A 72 -1.39 -21.68 4.50
C LYS A 72 -2.57 -22.27 3.70
N ALA A 73 -3.20 -21.48 2.84
CA ALA A 73 -4.29 -21.91 1.98
C ALA A 73 -3.82 -22.76 0.80
N PHE A 74 -2.51 -22.77 0.50
CA PHE A 74 -1.94 -23.53 -0.60
C PHE A 74 -1.34 -24.85 -0.12
N ASN A 75 -1.86 -25.94 -0.68
CA ASN A 75 -1.19 -27.24 -0.69
C ASN A 75 -0.41 -27.43 -2.01
N GLU A 76 0.35 -28.50 -2.17
CA GLU A 76 1.15 -28.81 -3.37
C GLU A 76 0.29 -28.74 -4.65
N ARG A 77 -0.88 -29.39 -4.67
CA ARG A 77 -1.77 -29.41 -5.83
C ARG A 77 -2.23 -28.04 -6.28
N LEU A 78 -2.58 -27.15 -5.35
CA LEU A 78 -2.99 -25.78 -5.67
C LEU A 78 -1.80 -24.93 -6.10
N ALA A 79 -0.63 -25.20 -5.52
CA ALA A 79 0.60 -24.49 -5.86
C ALA A 79 1.07 -24.84 -7.29
N GLU A 80 1.09 -26.13 -7.66
CA GLU A 80 1.36 -26.60 -9.02
C GLU A 80 0.36 -26.02 -10.06
N LYS A 81 -0.93 -25.93 -9.68
CA LYS A 81 -1.95 -25.45 -10.60
C LYS A 81 -1.85 -23.95 -10.91
N TYR A 82 -1.51 -23.12 -9.92
CA TYR A 82 -1.61 -21.67 -10.03
C TYR A 82 -0.27 -20.94 -9.92
N GLY A 83 0.76 -21.57 -9.36
CA GLY A 83 2.11 -21.02 -9.28
C GLY A 83 2.81 -21.02 -10.64
N ARG A 84 3.90 -20.24 -10.73
CA ARG A 84 4.79 -20.30 -11.89
C ARG A 84 5.85 -21.38 -11.71
N ASP A 85 6.22 -22.01 -12.81
CA ASP A 85 7.31 -22.98 -12.94
C ASP A 85 8.15 -22.69 -14.20
N GLU A 86 8.94 -23.67 -14.67
CA GLU A 86 9.75 -23.56 -15.88
C GLU A 86 8.89 -23.53 -17.15
N ASP A 87 7.80 -24.28 -17.18
CA ASP A 87 6.88 -24.39 -18.31
C ASP A 87 5.84 -23.27 -18.32
N THR A 88 5.48 -22.78 -17.13
CA THR A 88 4.49 -21.70 -16.90
C THR A 88 5.16 -20.51 -16.21
N PRO A 89 5.85 -19.62 -16.95
CA PRO A 89 6.69 -18.57 -16.35
C PRO A 89 5.91 -17.44 -15.65
N VAL A 90 4.58 -17.41 -15.82
CA VAL A 90 3.68 -16.43 -15.19
C VAL A 90 2.61 -17.16 -14.40
N ALA A 91 2.58 -16.92 -13.08
CA ALA A 91 1.57 -17.48 -12.19
C ALA A 91 0.17 -16.92 -12.47
N ASP A 92 -0.86 -17.70 -12.14
CA ASP A 92 -2.22 -17.18 -12.10
C ASP A 92 -2.43 -16.31 -10.85
N GLN A 93 -2.06 -15.05 -10.96
CA GLN A 93 -2.11 -14.11 -9.85
C GLN A 93 -3.54 -13.84 -9.34
N LYS A 94 -4.56 -14.02 -10.18
CA LYS A 94 -5.96 -13.84 -9.80
C LYS A 94 -6.39 -14.97 -8.88
N ALA A 95 -6.25 -16.19 -9.31
CA ALA A 95 -6.53 -17.36 -8.49
C ALA A 95 -5.70 -17.36 -7.20
N ILE A 96 -4.42 -16.99 -7.27
CA ILE A 96 -3.55 -16.89 -6.09
C ILE A 96 -4.11 -15.89 -5.09
N ALA A 97 -4.46 -14.67 -5.53
CA ALA A 97 -5.03 -13.66 -4.63
C ALA A 97 -6.34 -14.11 -4.00
N ASN A 98 -7.23 -14.67 -4.83
CA ASN A 98 -8.56 -15.09 -4.39
C ASN A 98 -8.49 -16.23 -3.37
N ILE A 99 -7.59 -17.17 -3.53
CA ILE A 99 -7.33 -18.25 -2.55
C ILE A 99 -6.62 -17.68 -1.30
N ALA A 100 -5.55 -16.89 -1.48
CA ALA A 100 -4.75 -16.38 -0.38
C ALA A 100 -5.54 -15.48 0.59
N TYR A 101 -6.45 -14.68 0.05
CA TYR A 101 -7.24 -13.70 0.78
C TYR A 101 -8.70 -14.08 1.03
N ALA A 102 -9.11 -15.30 0.62
CA ALA A 102 -10.46 -15.82 0.88
C ALA A 102 -10.83 -15.75 2.37
N ASN A 103 -12.04 -15.27 2.65
CA ASN A 103 -12.60 -15.18 4.01
C ASN A 103 -11.75 -14.37 5.01
N LYS A 104 -10.92 -13.46 4.53
CA LYS A 104 -10.04 -12.59 5.34
C LYS A 104 -10.33 -11.12 5.04
N LEU A 105 -10.16 -10.25 6.03
CA LEU A 105 -10.25 -8.79 5.88
C LEU A 105 -11.56 -8.32 5.20
N GLY A 106 -12.65 -9.05 5.42
CA GLY A 106 -13.97 -8.76 4.86
C GLY A 106 -14.19 -9.25 3.43
N ASN A 107 -13.24 -9.96 2.84
CA ASN A 107 -13.43 -10.64 1.56
C ASN A 107 -14.35 -11.84 1.71
N GLY A 108 -15.07 -12.19 0.64
CA GLY A 108 -15.80 -13.44 0.50
C GLY A 108 -14.87 -14.66 0.36
N ASN A 109 -15.44 -15.80 -0.09
CA ASN A 109 -14.67 -16.98 -0.46
C ASN A 109 -13.80 -16.71 -1.71
N ALA A 110 -13.12 -17.73 -2.25
CA ALA A 110 -12.22 -17.56 -3.40
C ALA A 110 -12.95 -17.25 -4.71
N ASP A 111 -14.20 -17.68 -4.84
CA ASP A 111 -15.17 -17.34 -5.88
C ASP A 111 -16.26 -16.50 -5.19
N SER A 112 -15.96 -15.22 -4.96
CA SER A 112 -16.74 -14.37 -4.06
C SER A 112 -17.98 -13.77 -4.70
N ASP A 113 -18.06 -13.74 -6.02
CA ASP A 113 -19.23 -13.32 -6.77
C ASP A 113 -20.12 -14.52 -7.21
N GLY A 114 -19.59 -15.74 -7.13
CA GLY A 114 -20.35 -16.98 -7.29
C GLY A 114 -20.59 -17.38 -8.74
N ASP A 115 -19.78 -16.92 -9.69
CA ASP A 115 -19.91 -17.22 -11.11
C ASP A 115 -19.20 -18.53 -11.55
N GLY A 116 -18.42 -19.14 -10.66
CA GLY A 116 -17.71 -20.41 -10.86
C GLY A 116 -16.26 -20.27 -11.21
N ASP A 117 -15.75 -19.05 -11.37
CA ASP A 117 -14.35 -18.74 -11.65
C ASP A 117 -13.64 -18.06 -10.47
N MET A 118 -12.33 -17.93 -10.53
CA MET A 118 -11.51 -17.13 -9.60
C MET A 118 -10.80 -16.05 -10.39
N ASP A 119 -11.49 -14.97 -10.64
CA ASP A 119 -11.06 -13.96 -11.58
C ASP A 119 -10.78 -12.57 -10.95
N ALA A 120 -10.83 -11.51 -11.78
CA ALA A 120 -10.46 -10.17 -11.36
C ALA A 120 -11.52 -9.46 -10.52
N ASP A 121 -12.77 -9.91 -10.58
CA ASP A 121 -13.90 -9.30 -9.89
C ASP A 121 -14.11 -9.87 -8.50
N ASP A 122 -13.49 -11.03 -8.22
CA ASP A 122 -13.44 -11.60 -6.88
C ASP A 122 -12.68 -10.74 -5.88
N ASP A 123 -13.17 -10.76 -4.65
CA ASP A 123 -12.70 -9.90 -3.57
C ASP A 123 -11.19 -10.01 -3.31
N GLY A 124 -10.61 -11.21 -3.40
CA GLY A 124 -9.19 -11.43 -3.12
C GLY A 124 -8.29 -10.65 -4.07
N TYR A 125 -8.51 -10.75 -5.37
CA TYR A 125 -7.74 -10.03 -6.38
C TYR A 125 -8.13 -8.55 -6.46
N LYS A 126 -9.40 -8.23 -6.40
CA LYS A 126 -9.94 -6.87 -6.44
C LYS A 126 -9.38 -5.98 -5.35
N TYR A 127 -9.32 -6.51 -4.12
CA TYR A 127 -8.84 -5.79 -2.93
C TYR A 127 -7.44 -6.20 -2.48
N ARG A 128 -6.59 -6.75 -3.41
CA ARG A 128 -5.18 -6.97 -3.14
C ARG A 128 -4.45 -5.66 -2.88
N GLY A 129 -3.26 -5.72 -2.34
CA GLY A 129 -2.47 -4.56 -1.93
C GLY A 129 -2.47 -3.41 -2.94
N ALA A 130 -2.88 -2.22 -2.47
CA ALA A 130 -3.05 -1.02 -3.28
C ALA A 130 -2.74 0.26 -2.51
N GLY A 131 -2.52 1.35 -3.28
CA GLY A 131 -2.12 2.63 -2.71
C GLY A 131 -0.69 2.62 -2.18
N CYS A 132 -0.14 3.78 -1.85
CA CYS A 132 1.27 3.93 -1.47
C CYS A 132 1.65 3.33 -0.11
N LEU A 133 0.70 2.77 0.63
CA LEU A 133 0.89 1.98 1.86
C LEU A 133 0.34 0.55 1.75
N GLN A 134 0.09 0.06 0.53
CA GLN A 134 -0.29 -1.32 0.24
C GLN A 134 -1.47 -1.83 1.09
N ILE A 135 -2.58 -1.11 1.06
CA ILE A 135 -3.82 -1.46 1.76
C ILE A 135 -4.44 -2.71 1.10
N THR A 136 -4.75 -3.73 1.89
CA THR A 136 -5.30 -5.02 1.43
C THR A 136 -6.63 -5.34 2.14
N GLY A 137 -7.58 -5.90 1.41
CA GLY A 137 -8.84 -6.43 1.88
C GLY A 137 -10.02 -5.46 1.80
N LYS A 138 -11.20 -6.02 1.53
CA LYS A 138 -12.46 -5.31 1.26
C LYS A 138 -12.85 -4.33 2.38
N SER A 139 -12.78 -4.78 3.64
CA SER A 139 -13.10 -3.91 4.79
C SER A 139 -12.14 -2.73 4.91
N ASN A 140 -10.84 -2.94 4.68
CA ASN A 140 -9.85 -1.87 4.73
C ASN A 140 -10.04 -0.87 3.59
N PHE A 141 -10.33 -1.35 2.38
CA PHE A 141 -10.69 -0.49 1.24
C PHE A 141 -11.93 0.36 1.54
N ALA A 142 -12.98 -0.24 2.10
CA ALA A 142 -14.20 0.49 2.47
C ALA A 142 -13.90 1.61 3.49
N GLU A 143 -13.09 1.33 4.51
CA GLU A 143 -12.70 2.33 5.50
C GLU A 143 -11.84 3.45 4.91
N VAL A 144 -10.91 3.12 4.00
CA VAL A 144 -10.10 4.10 3.28
C VAL A 144 -10.99 4.95 2.36
N GLN A 145 -11.89 4.34 1.58
CA GLN A 145 -12.80 5.06 0.68
C GLN A 145 -13.73 6.02 1.43
N LYS A 146 -14.24 5.65 2.62
CA LYS A 146 -15.00 6.58 3.48
C LYS A 146 -14.20 7.86 3.80
N ARG A 147 -12.87 7.73 4.02
CA ARG A 147 -12.00 8.90 4.27
C ARG A 147 -11.71 9.66 2.98
N CYS A 148 -11.56 8.98 1.84
CA CYS A 148 -11.45 9.65 0.55
C CYS A 148 -12.68 10.50 0.26
N VAL A 149 -13.89 9.96 0.38
CA VAL A 149 -15.13 10.73 0.22
C VAL A 149 -15.19 11.91 1.19
N LYS A 150 -14.90 11.67 2.48
CA LYS A 150 -14.97 12.71 3.52
C LYS A 150 -13.98 13.84 3.30
N TYR A 151 -12.75 13.57 2.92
CA TYR A 151 -11.66 14.53 2.92
C TYR A 151 -11.20 14.97 1.53
N ALA A 152 -11.35 14.15 0.50
CA ALA A 152 -11.04 14.49 -0.88
C ALA A 152 -12.30 14.86 -1.70
N GLY A 153 -13.50 14.47 -1.24
CA GLY A 153 -14.78 14.80 -1.88
C GLY A 153 -15.37 13.70 -2.77
N SER A 154 -14.62 12.64 -3.03
CA SER A 154 -15.07 11.50 -3.85
C SER A 154 -14.31 10.23 -3.48
N GLU A 155 -14.80 9.08 -3.95
CA GLU A 155 -14.01 7.87 -4.00
C GLU A 155 -12.78 8.05 -4.89
N MET A 156 -11.71 7.32 -4.57
CA MET A 156 -10.44 7.38 -5.29
C MET A 156 -10.12 6.04 -5.93
N ASN A 157 -9.70 6.07 -7.18
CA ASN A 157 -9.14 4.90 -7.84
C ASN A 157 -7.65 4.76 -7.49
N PRO A 158 -7.23 3.74 -6.71
CA PRO A 158 -5.84 3.57 -6.30
C PRO A 158 -4.89 3.21 -7.46
N ASP A 159 -5.39 2.98 -8.67
CA ASP A 159 -4.61 2.72 -9.88
C ASP A 159 -4.21 4.01 -10.63
N THR A 160 -4.67 5.18 -10.18
CA THR A 160 -4.18 6.49 -10.62
C THR A 160 -3.15 7.03 -9.63
N LEU A 161 -2.26 7.92 -10.07
CA LEU A 161 -1.25 8.50 -9.19
C LEU A 161 -1.87 9.29 -8.02
N GLU A 162 -2.94 10.06 -8.29
CA GLU A 162 -3.67 10.78 -7.24
C GLU A 162 -4.32 9.80 -6.26
N GLY A 163 -5.07 8.82 -6.76
CA GLY A 163 -5.71 7.82 -5.89
C GLY A 163 -4.69 6.99 -5.10
N PHE A 164 -3.57 6.62 -5.71
CA PHE A 164 -2.48 5.89 -5.05
C PHE A 164 -1.94 6.64 -3.82
N LEU A 165 -1.67 7.93 -3.95
CA LEU A 165 -1.20 8.77 -2.84
C LEU A 165 -2.30 9.06 -1.80
N VAL A 166 -3.50 9.38 -2.26
CA VAL A 166 -4.64 9.69 -1.39
C VAL A 166 -5.08 8.48 -0.58
N PHE A 167 -5.01 7.26 -1.13
CA PHE A 167 -5.24 6.02 -0.37
C PHE A 167 -4.32 5.90 0.84
N GLY A 168 -3.03 6.16 0.67
CA GLY A 168 -2.09 6.17 1.79
C GLY A 168 -2.37 7.26 2.81
N MET A 169 -2.74 8.47 2.35
CA MET A 169 -3.14 9.56 3.24
C MET A 169 -4.44 9.24 4.00
N ALA A 170 -5.39 8.57 3.35
CA ALA A 170 -6.64 8.13 3.98
C ALA A 170 -6.38 7.05 5.04
N TYR A 171 -5.47 6.11 4.77
CA TYR A 171 -5.01 5.14 5.76
C TYR A 171 -4.33 5.82 6.94
N TRP A 172 -3.44 6.80 6.68
CA TRP A 172 -2.74 7.57 7.70
C TRP A 172 -3.68 8.21 8.71
N ILE A 173 -4.74 8.88 8.24
CA ILE A 173 -5.71 9.51 9.14
C ILE A 173 -6.63 8.48 9.81
N TRP A 174 -7.01 7.42 9.10
CA TRP A 174 -7.84 6.36 9.66
C TRP A 174 -7.17 5.63 10.81
N ARG A 175 -5.86 5.37 10.70
CA ARG A 175 -5.09 4.63 11.70
C ARG A 175 -4.44 5.53 12.76
N ASP A 176 -4.81 6.81 12.82
CA ASP A 176 -4.26 7.80 13.75
C ASP A 176 -2.72 7.89 13.71
N CYS A 177 -2.09 7.61 12.56
CA CYS A 177 -0.62 7.70 12.39
C CYS A 177 -0.09 9.09 12.75
N TYR A 178 -0.89 10.15 12.56
CA TYR A 178 -0.53 11.51 12.92
C TYR A 178 -0.25 11.67 14.42
N ARG A 179 -0.98 10.97 15.31
CA ARG A 179 -0.73 11.00 16.75
C ARG A 179 0.59 10.36 17.11
N ALA A 180 0.92 9.24 16.46
CA ALA A 180 2.22 8.60 16.62
C ALA A 180 3.36 9.50 16.11
N ALA A 181 3.17 10.17 14.97
CA ALA A 181 4.13 11.12 14.40
C ALA A 181 4.41 12.30 15.33
N ASP A 182 3.38 12.86 16.00
CA ASP A 182 3.52 13.97 16.93
C ASP A 182 4.41 13.65 18.14
N THR A 183 4.66 12.37 18.44
CA THR A 183 5.62 11.97 19.47
C THR A 183 7.09 12.11 19.04
N GLY A 184 7.36 12.45 17.77
CA GLY A 184 8.71 12.51 17.21
C GLY A 184 9.35 11.14 16.94
N ASN A 185 8.63 10.03 17.20
CA ASN A 185 9.16 8.68 17.09
C ASN A 185 8.59 7.95 15.86
N ILE A 186 9.42 7.80 14.82
CA ILE A 186 9.01 7.14 13.57
C ILE A 186 8.74 5.65 13.75
N ASP A 187 9.36 4.99 14.73
CA ASP A 187 9.15 3.55 14.96
C ASP A 187 7.71 3.28 15.43
N LYS A 188 7.08 4.22 16.15
CA LYS A 188 5.66 4.14 16.50
C LYS A 188 4.76 4.22 15.25
N VAL A 189 5.11 5.05 14.29
CA VAL A 189 4.41 5.15 13.00
C VAL A 189 4.58 3.85 12.21
N THR A 190 5.80 3.35 12.13
CA THR A 190 6.11 2.06 11.46
C THR A 190 5.30 0.92 12.07
N ALA A 191 5.21 0.86 13.40
CA ALA A 191 4.45 -0.20 14.11
C ALA A 191 2.94 -0.18 13.79
N ILE A 192 2.37 0.99 13.46
CA ILE A 192 0.96 1.09 13.03
C ILE A 192 0.79 0.59 11.59
N ILE A 193 1.73 0.92 10.71
CA ILE A 193 1.66 0.58 9.28
C ILE A 193 2.01 -0.90 9.07
N ASN A 194 3.13 -1.34 9.62
CA ASN A 194 3.58 -2.73 9.52
C ASN A 194 4.42 -3.13 10.75
N LYS A 195 3.76 -3.65 11.78
CA LYS A 195 4.38 -3.98 13.07
C LYS A 195 5.51 -5.01 12.96
N TYR A 196 5.37 -5.97 12.06
CA TYR A 196 6.27 -7.13 11.97
C TYR A 196 7.29 -7.01 10.84
N THR A 197 7.45 -5.81 10.28
CA THR A 197 8.45 -5.56 9.24
C THR A 197 9.87 -5.59 9.81
N ASP A 198 10.83 -5.99 8.99
CA ASP A 198 12.27 -5.88 9.24
C ASP A 198 12.85 -4.50 8.84
N SER A 199 12.01 -3.58 8.34
CA SER A 199 12.43 -2.33 7.72
C SER A 199 12.46 -1.10 8.64
N TYR A 200 12.39 -1.26 9.96
CA TYR A 200 12.41 -0.14 10.91
C TYR A 200 13.60 0.80 10.70
N GLU A 201 14.81 0.25 10.61
CA GLU A 201 16.03 1.07 10.43
C GLU A 201 16.08 1.74 9.05
N ARG A 202 15.56 1.09 7.99
CA ARG A 202 15.46 1.70 6.65
C ARG A 202 14.49 2.88 6.64
N ARG A 203 13.32 2.75 7.26
CA ARG A 203 12.32 3.83 7.40
C ARG A 203 12.87 5.00 8.21
N LYS A 204 13.60 4.71 9.30
CA LYS A 204 14.32 5.72 10.09
C LYS A 204 15.40 6.42 9.27
N ALA A 205 16.16 5.70 8.45
CA ALA A 205 17.16 6.28 7.56
C ALA A 205 16.51 7.21 6.51
N HIS A 206 15.34 6.83 5.94
CA HIS A 206 14.59 7.70 5.04
C HIS A 206 14.14 9.00 5.73
N TYR A 207 13.58 8.89 6.92
CA TYR A 207 13.19 10.06 7.71
C TYR A 207 14.39 10.97 8.02
N ASN A 208 15.52 10.40 8.43
CA ASN A 208 16.73 11.15 8.77
C ASN A 208 17.30 11.96 7.58
N LYS A 209 17.09 11.51 6.34
CA LYS A 209 17.50 12.26 5.13
C LYS A 209 16.77 13.58 4.97
N ILE A 210 15.55 13.70 5.50
CA ILE A 210 14.68 14.87 5.25
C ILE A 210 14.27 15.62 6.52
N LYS A 211 14.61 15.11 7.72
CA LYS A 211 14.22 15.76 8.99
C LYS A 211 14.76 17.18 9.15
N HIS A 212 15.90 17.51 8.53
CA HIS A 212 16.48 18.85 8.56
C HIS A 212 15.64 19.89 7.81
N LEU A 213 14.66 19.46 6.99
CA LEU A 213 13.74 20.35 6.28
C LEU A 213 12.47 20.68 7.09
N ILE A 214 12.37 20.20 8.33
CA ILE A 214 11.16 20.36 9.17
C ILE A 214 11.19 21.66 10.00
N ALA A 215 12.34 22.27 10.09
CA ALA A 215 12.58 23.47 10.90
C ALA A 215 11.72 24.68 10.51
#